data_f74dfe635db11479f868bf275c641081
#
_entry.id   f74dfe635db11479f868bf275c641081
#
_cell.length_a   1.000
_cell.length_b   1.000
_cell.length_c   1.000
_cell.angle_alpha   90.00
_cell.angle_beta   90.00
_cell.angle_gamma   90.00
#
_symmetry.space_group_name_H-M   'P 1'
#
loop_
_entity.id
_entity.type
_entity.pdbx_description
1 polymer ?
#
loop_
_entity_poly.entity_id
_entity_poly.type
_entity_poly.pdbx_seq_one_letter_code
_entity_poly.pdbx_strand_id
1 'polypeptide(L)'
;MYRTIKIRLHATKEQKEHLLAYEEVYHTDLQDLIHQLHKHPSSIRYADLCFSDAIEVHSRWLLYQTALKMFNRQLAHKKTSYGKSSTWGPRSFQIKSSRLTLHYGRQFSHRKDTLLMKPLSQELLSLQEHTIIRMNLVHDEFFWYANFLIRIAANA
;
A
#
# COMPACT_ATOMS: atom_id res chain seq x y z
N MET A 1 -15.81 -4.27 13.08
CA MET A 1 -14.62 -3.85 13.85
C MET A 1 -13.36 -4.05 13.00
N TYR A 2 -12.46 -3.11 13.04
CA TYR A 2 -11.19 -3.19 12.31
C TYR A 2 -10.02 -3.26 13.28
N ARG A 3 -8.98 -3.92 12.86
CA ARG A 3 -7.76 -4.07 13.64
C ARG A 3 -6.55 -4.02 12.70
N THR A 4 -5.47 -3.41 13.18
CA THR A 4 -4.20 -3.38 12.44
C THR A 4 -3.23 -4.37 13.04
N ILE A 5 -2.60 -5.18 12.19
CA ILE A 5 -1.57 -6.13 12.57
C ILE A 5 -0.26 -5.71 11.89
N LYS A 6 0.75 -5.40 12.68
CA LYS A 6 2.06 -5.00 12.18
C LYS A 6 3.02 -6.19 12.26
N ILE A 7 3.55 -6.60 11.12
CA ILE A 7 4.46 -7.74 11.03
C ILE A 7 5.79 -7.29 10.44
N ARG A 8 6.88 -7.63 11.11
CA ARG A 8 8.23 -7.36 10.60
C ARG A 8 8.54 -8.27 9.42
N LEU A 9 9.18 -7.70 8.40
CA LEU A 9 9.59 -8.40 7.20
C LEU A 9 11.10 -8.60 7.20
N HIS A 10 11.53 -9.73 6.67
CA HIS A 10 12.92 -9.95 6.33
C HIS A 10 13.08 -9.78 4.82
N ALA A 11 13.83 -8.76 4.41
CA ALA A 11 14.07 -8.46 3.01
C ALA A 11 15.57 -8.53 2.73
N THR A 12 15.94 -9.14 1.60
CA THR A 12 17.31 -9.13 1.11
C THR A 12 17.68 -7.71 0.65
N LYS A 13 18.96 -7.47 0.44
CA LYS A 13 19.43 -6.17 -0.08
C LYS A 13 18.76 -5.83 -1.40
N GLU A 14 18.66 -6.79 -2.32
CA GLU A 14 18.00 -6.59 -3.61
C GLU A 14 16.52 -6.28 -3.45
N GLN A 15 15.82 -7.00 -2.57
CA GLN A 15 14.42 -6.75 -2.29
C GLN A 15 14.19 -5.36 -1.68
N LYS A 16 15.06 -4.92 -0.78
CA LYS A 16 14.99 -3.56 -0.22
C LYS A 16 15.15 -2.50 -1.31
N GLU A 17 16.05 -2.71 -2.26
CA GLU A 17 16.23 -1.80 -3.40
C GLU A 17 14.96 -1.75 -4.27
N HIS A 18 14.33 -2.89 -4.52
CA HIS A 18 13.06 -2.97 -5.25
C HIS A 18 11.94 -2.21 -4.52
N LEU A 19 11.85 -2.40 -3.21
CA LEU A 19 10.82 -1.75 -2.40
C LEU A 19 11.00 -0.22 -2.37
N LEU A 20 12.25 0.25 -2.25
CA LEU A 20 12.55 1.68 -2.28
C LEU A 20 12.24 2.29 -3.65
N ALA A 21 12.59 1.60 -4.72
CA ALA A 21 12.27 2.05 -6.07
C ALA A 21 10.76 2.15 -6.31
N TYR A 22 10.00 1.17 -5.84
CA TYR A 22 8.54 1.21 -5.90
C TYR A 22 7.97 2.36 -5.07
N GLU A 23 8.45 2.54 -3.85
CA GLU A 23 7.99 3.61 -2.96
C GLU A 23 8.20 4.98 -3.60
N GLU A 24 9.34 5.20 -4.25
CA GLU A 24 9.62 6.46 -4.95
C GLU A 24 8.62 6.72 -6.07
N VAL A 25 8.33 5.71 -6.90
CA VAL A 25 7.33 5.81 -7.97
C VAL A 25 5.94 6.02 -7.39
N TYR A 26 5.61 5.32 -6.32
CA TYR A 26 4.33 5.46 -5.63
C TYR A 26 4.11 6.90 -5.15
N HIS A 27 5.09 7.50 -4.50
CA HIS A 27 4.98 8.86 -4.00
C HIS A 27 4.94 9.90 -5.12
N THR A 28 5.68 9.68 -6.19
CA THR A 28 5.61 10.53 -7.39
C THR A 28 4.21 10.49 -7.99
N ASP A 29 3.65 9.29 -8.12
CA ASP A 29 2.30 9.11 -8.68
C ASP A 29 1.23 9.73 -7.77
N LEU A 30 1.40 9.61 -6.46
CA LEU A 30 0.53 10.25 -5.47
C LEU A 30 0.52 11.77 -5.63
N GLN A 31 1.69 12.39 -5.78
CA GLN A 31 1.82 13.82 -5.99
C GLN A 31 1.18 14.26 -7.30
N ASP A 32 1.38 13.48 -8.36
CA ASP A 32 0.77 13.74 -9.67
C ASP A 32 -0.76 13.69 -9.60
N LEU A 33 -1.33 12.73 -8.88
CA LEU A 33 -2.76 12.63 -8.68
C LEU A 33 -3.31 13.85 -7.91
N ILE A 34 -2.64 14.28 -6.86
CA ILE A 34 -3.00 15.47 -6.11
C ILE A 34 -2.98 16.69 -7.02
N HIS A 35 -1.97 16.81 -7.87
CA HIS A 35 -1.86 17.90 -8.84
C HIS A 35 -3.03 17.88 -9.84
N GLN A 36 -3.41 16.71 -10.35
CA GLN A 36 -4.57 16.55 -11.22
C GLN A 36 -5.85 16.99 -10.53
N LEU A 37 -6.03 16.65 -9.25
CA LEU A 37 -7.19 17.06 -8.46
C LEU A 37 -7.24 18.58 -8.28
N HIS A 38 -6.12 19.24 -8.04
CA HIS A 38 -6.04 20.70 -7.96
C HIS A 38 -6.39 21.39 -9.29
N LYS A 39 -5.98 20.79 -10.39
CA LYS A 39 -6.20 21.32 -11.73
C LYS A 39 -7.66 21.21 -12.18
N HIS A 40 -8.36 20.18 -11.73
CA HIS A 40 -9.74 19.86 -12.13
C HIS A 40 -10.59 19.43 -10.91
N PRO A 41 -10.81 20.33 -9.92
CA PRO A 41 -11.35 19.90 -8.62
C PRO A 41 -12.78 19.41 -8.65
N SER A 42 -13.57 19.76 -9.67
CA SER A 42 -15.00 19.40 -9.74
C SER A 42 -15.38 18.59 -10.97
N SER A 43 -14.48 18.35 -11.90
CA SER A 43 -14.78 17.72 -13.19
C SER A 43 -14.05 16.43 -13.47
N ILE A 44 -13.00 16.12 -12.70
CA ILE A 44 -12.23 14.91 -12.96
C ILE A 44 -12.87 13.70 -12.29
N ARG A 45 -13.03 12.62 -13.05
CA ARG A 45 -13.54 11.34 -12.55
C ARG A 45 -12.38 10.37 -12.37
N TYR A 46 -12.57 9.36 -11.50
CA TYR A 46 -11.56 8.32 -11.31
C TYR A 46 -11.10 7.69 -12.63
N ALA A 47 -12.04 7.44 -13.55
CA ALA A 47 -11.73 6.83 -14.84
C ALA A 47 -10.84 7.69 -15.74
N ASP A 48 -10.78 8.99 -15.48
CA ASP A 48 -10.00 9.96 -16.27
C ASP A 48 -8.60 10.20 -15.67
N LEU A 49 -8.31 9.60 -14.54
CA LEU A 49 -7.02 9.76 -13.87
C LEU A 49 -5.95 8.88 -14.52
N CYS A 50 -4.74 9.42 -14.60
CA CYS A 50 -3.58 8.70 -15.10
C CYS A 50 -2.78 8.12 -13.93
N PHE A 51 -2.48 6.83 -13.99
CA PHE A 51 -1.68 6.13 -13.02
C PHE A 51 -0.40 5.61 -13.65
N SER A 52 0.67 5.55 -12.88
CA SER A 52 1.90 4.90 -13.31
C SER A 52 1.68 3.41 -13.56
N ASP A 53 2.32 2.87 -14.59
CA ASP A 53 2.33 1.43 -14.87
C ASP A 53 3.01 0.60 -13.77
N ALA A 54 3.75 1.25 -12.88
CA ALA A 54 4.34 0.56 -11.70
C ALA A 54 3.30 0.17 -10.67
N ILE A 55 2.16 0.89 -10.64
CA ILE A 55 1.10 0.65 -9.66
C ILE A 55 0.16 -0.42 -10.20
N GLU A 56 0.09 -1.53 -9.51
CA GLU A 56 -0.81 -2.63 -9.86
C GLU A 56 -2.27 -2.15 -9.80
N VAL A 57 -3.10 -2.58 -10.75
CA VAL A 57 -4.46 -2.06 -10.95
C VAL A 57 -5.33 -2.17 -9.69
N HIS A 58 -5.16 -3.21 -8.90
CA HIS A 58 -5.94 -3.43 -7.67
C HIS A 58 -5.53 -2.52 -6.51
N SER A 59 -4.41 -1.81 -6.64
CA SER A 59 -3.94 -0.82 -5.64
C SER A 59 -4.30 0.61 -6.01
N ARG A 60 -4.72 0.87 -7.25
CA ARG A 60 -4.95 2.22 -7.78
C ARG A 60 -6.09 2.96 -7.07
N TRP A 61 -7.15 2.27 -6.73
CA TRP A 61 -8.25 2.87 -6.01
C TRP A 61 -7.82 3.38 -4.63
N LEU A 62 -7.01 2.61 -3.92
CA LEU A 62 -6.48 3.00 -2.61
C LEU A 62 -5.51 4.19 -2.73
N LEU A 63 -4.70 4.22 -3.77
CA LEU A 63 -3.83 5.35 -4.08
C LEU A 63 -4.66 6.62 -4.33
N TYR A 64 -5.72 6.49 -5.12
CA TYR A 64 -6.65 7.60 -5.38
C TYR A 64 -7.31 8.10 -4.09
N GLN A 65 -7.78 7.21 -3.23
CA GLN A 65 -8.36 7.59 -1.94
C GLN A 65 -7.36 8.33 -1.06
N THR A 66 -6.11 7.91 -1.06
CA THR A 66 -5.03 8.59 -0.34
C THR A 66 -4.80 9.99 -0.91
N ALA A 67 -4.75 10.11 -2.24
CA ALA A 67 -4.60 11.40 -2.91
C ALA A 67 -5.76 12.34 -2.59
N LEU A 68 -6.98 11.84 -2.62
CA LEU A 68 -8.18 12.62 -2.32
C LEU A 68 -8.19 13.12 -0.87
N LYS A 69 -7.79 12.28 0.06
CA LYS A 69 -7.67 12.67 1.47
C LYS A 69 -6.64 13.79 1.66
N MET A 70 -5.48 13.67 1.02
CA MET A 70 -4.44 14.70 1.09
C MET A 70 -4.88 16.00 0.41
N PHE A 71 -5.55 15.90 -0.74
CA PHE A 71 -6.12 17.05 -1.43
C PHE A 71 -7.10 17.81 -0.54
N ASN A 72 -8.02 17.10 0.13
CA ASN A 72 -8.99 17.73 1.04
C ASN A 72 -8.30 18.39 2.23
N ARG A 73 -7.23 17.79 2.76
CA ARG A 73 -6.44 18.42 3.83
C ARG A 73 -5.76 19.70 3.36
N GLN A 74 -5.23 19.73 2.16
CA GLN A 74 -4.62 20.92 1.57
C GLN A 74 -5.64 22.04 1.37
N LEU A 75 -6.85 21.71 0.90
CA LEU A 75 -7.95 22.69 0.78
C LEU A 75 -8.33 23.28 2.14
N ALA A 76 -8.25 22.51 3.21
CA ALA A 76 -8.52 22.96 4.57
C ALA A 76 -7.30 23.63 5.24
N HIS A 77 -6.23 23.88 4.49
CA HIS A 77 -4.95 24.44 4.98
C HIS A 77 -4.32 23.62 6.11
N LYS A 78 -4.59 22.32 6.14
CA LYS A 78 -3.98 21.41 7.10
C LYS A 78 -2.64 20.90 6.55
N LYS A 79 -1.68 20.67 7.46
CA LYS A 79 -0.39 20.13 7.09
C LYS A 79 -0.56 18.73 6.51
N THR A 80 0.04 18.49 5.34
CA THR A 80 0.13 17.15 4.73
C THR A 80 1.55 16.64 4.85
N SER A 81 1.67 15.34 5.12
CA SER A 81 2.95 14.66 5.18
C SER A 81 2.93 13.49 4.21
N TYR A 82 3.92 13.46 3.32
CA TYR A 82 4.14 12.29 2.47
C TYR A 82 5.01 11.31 3.26
N GLY A 83 4.35 10.41 3.98
CA GLY A 83 5.05 9.41 4.78
C GLY A 83 5.83 8.41 3.91
N LYS A 84 6.76 7.69 4.53
CA LYS A 84 7.54 6.62 3.89
C LYS A 84 6.72 5.32 3.93
N SER A 85 5.61 5.29 3.20
CA SER A 85 4.72 4.14 3.15
C SER A 85 4.05 4.02 1.79
N SER A 86 3.67 2.80 1.44
CA SER A 86 2.85 2.52 0.26
C SER A 86 1.68 1.64 0.65
N THR A 87 0.52 1.90 0.06
CA THR A 87 -0.71 1.15 0.33
C THR A 87 -0.96 0.15 -0.79
N TRP A 88 -1.29 -1.07 -0.41
CA TRP A 88 -1.48 -2.21 -1.31
C TRP A 88 -2.89 -2.77 -1.14
N GLY A 89 -3.61 -2.92 -2.24
CA GLY A 89 -4.92 -3.58 -2.26
C GLY A 89 -4.79 -5.08 -2.02
N PRO A 90 -5.86 -5.73 -1.53
CA PRO A 90 -5.78 -7.15 -1.13
C PRO A 90 -5.53 -8.11 -2.28
N ARG A 91 -5.72 -7.68 -3.55
CA ARG A 91 -5.41 -8.49 -4.73
C ARG A 91 -4.03 -8.22 -5.31
N SER A 92 -3.29 -7.26 -4.77
CA SER A 92 -1.94 -6.93 -5.23
C SER A 92 -0.85 -7.60 -4.40
N PHE A 93 -1.21 -8.46 -3.48
CA PHE A 93 -0.26 -9.28 -2.73
C PHE A 93 -0.91 -10.61 -2.36
N GLN A 94 -0.08 -11.57 -2.03
CA GLN A 94 -0.50 -12.90 -1.56
C GLN A 94 0.23 -13.28 -0.29
N ILE A 95 -0.48 -13.89 0.66
CA ILE A 95 0.10 -14.46 1.86
C ILE A 95 -0.04 -15.97 1.80
N LYS A 96 1.08 -16.67 1.87
CA LYS A 96 1.11 -18.13 1.93
C LYS A 96 2.05 -18.54 3.06
N SER A 97 1.50 -19.15 4.12
CA SER A 97 2.24 -19.42 5.35
C SER A 97 2.81 -18.11 5.90
N SER A 98 4.12 -18.02 6.12
CA SER A 98 4.79 -16.82 6.59
C SER A 98 5.45 -16.03 5.48
N ARG A 99 5.00 -16.19 4.24
CA ARG A 99 5.59 -15.51 3.08
C ARG A 99 4.60 -14.55 2.45
N LEU A 100 5.08 -13.34 2.17
CA LEU A 100 4.34 -12.28 1.51
C LEU A 100 4.90 -12.10 0.10
N THR A 101 4.08 -12.36 -0.92
CA THR A 101 4.46 -12.13 -2.32
C THR A 101 3.79 -10.85 -2.81
N LEU A 102 4.58 -9.94 -3.37
CA LEU A 102 4.13 -8.66 -3.88
C LEU A 102 3.94 -8.74 -5.39
N HIS A 103 2.83 -8.19 -5.87
CA HIS A 103 2.53 -8.06 -7.29
C HIS A 103 2.64 -6.59 -7.70
N TYR A 104 3.71 -6.27 -8.42
CA TYR A 104 3.93 -4.93 -8.96
C TYR A 104 3.13 -4.73 -10.24
N GLY A 105 2.94 -3.46 -10.62
CA GLY A 105 2.37 -3.11 -11.91
C GLY A 105 3.30 -3.47 -13.07
N ARG A 106 2.81 -3.19 -14.29
CA ARG A 106 3.47 -3.61 -15.54
C ARG A 106 4.94 -3.17 -15.64
N GLN A 107 5.27 -1.99 -15.16
CA GLN A 107 6.65 -1.47 -15.22
C GLN A 107 7.64 -2.39 -14.50
N PHE A 108 7.20 -3.05 -13.42
CA PHE A 108 8.02 -3.95 -12.63
C PHE A 108 7.55 -5.41 -12.70
N SER A 109 6.81 -5.77 -13.75
CA SER A 109 6.21 -7.11 -13.87
C SER A 109 7.22 -8.25 -13.89
N HIS A 110 8.46 -7.98 -14.29
CA HIS A 110 9.57 -8.93 -14.25
C HIS A 110 10.13 -9.15 -12.85
N ARG A 111 9.77 -8.29 -11.88
CA ARG A 111 10.18 -8.42 -10.49
C ARG A 111 9.12 -9.19 -9.72
N LYS A 112 9.56 -10.19 -9.00
CA LYS A 112 8.70 -10.95 -8.12
C LYS A 112 9.37 -11.06 -6.77
N ASP A 113 8.89 -10.27 -5.82
CA ASP A 113 9.44 -10.25 -4.47
C ASP A 113 8.56 -11.07 -3.54
N THR A 114 9.14 -12.10 -2.96
CA THR A 114 8.53 -12.88 -1.88
C THR A 114 9.33 -12.63 -0.61
N LEU A 115 8.70 -11.96 0.35
CA LEU A 115 9.33 -11.55 1.60
C LEU A 115 8.97 -12.51 2.71
N LEU A 116 9.94 -12.84 3.55
CA LEU A 116 9.68 -13.63 4.73
C LEU A 116 9.08 -12.73 5.82
N MET A 117 7.90 -13.09 6.30
CA MET A 117 7.28 -12.44 7.45
C MET A 117 7.75 -13.11 8.73
N LYS A 118 7.81 -12.33 9.80
CA LYS A 118 8.13 -12.83 11.15
C LYS A 118 6.96 -12.57 12.10
N PRO A 119 5.81 -13.22 11.88
CA PRO A 119 4.64 -13.02 12.72
C PRO A 119 4.74 -13.84 14.00
N LEU A 120 4.04 -13.39 15.04
CA LEU A 120 3.64 -14.26 16.14
C LEU A 120 2.57 -15.23 15.61
N SER A 121 2.44 -16.41 16.24
CA SER A 121 1.45 -17.41 15.81
C SER A 121 0.03 -16.87 15.77
N GLN A 122 -0.33 -16.04 16.75
CA GLN A 122 -1.64 -15.39 16.86
C GLN A 122 -1.88 -14.41 15.70
N GLU A 123 -0.85 -13.69 15.28
CA GLU A 123 -0.93 -12.75 14.16
C GLU A 123 -1.19 -13.47 12.86
N LEU A 124 -0.44 -14.54 12.59
CA LEU A 124 -0.62 -15.34 11.38
C LEU A 124 -2.02 -15.94 11.32
N LEU A 125 -2.52 -16.46 12.45
CA LEU A 125 -3.86 -17.02 12.55
C LEU A 125 -4.91 -15.93 12.26
N SER A 126 -4.75 -14.74 12.80
CA SER A 126 -5.65 -13.60 12.55
C SER A 126 -5.71 -13.23 11.08
N LEU A 127 -4.57 -13.25 10.38
CA LEU A 127 -4.54 -12.98 8.93
C LEU A 127 -5.27 -14.04 8.12
N GLN A 128 -5.26 -15.29 8.58
CA GLN A 128 -5.94 -16.40 7.91
C GLN A 128 -7.45 -16.41 8.18
N GLU A 129 -7.87 -15.99 9.37
CA GLU A 129 -9.27 -16.07 9.80
C GLU A 129 -10.12 -14.86 9.43
N HIS A 130 -9.49 -13.72 9.15
CA HIS A 130 -10.21 -12.47 8.91
C HIS A 130 -9.94 -11.92 7.51
N THR A 131 -10.84 -11.05 7.06
CA THR A 131 -10.69 -10.39 5.76
C THR A 131 -9.64 -9.28 5.84
N ILE A 132 -8.63 -9.35 4.99
CA ILE A 132 -7.63 -8.28 4.87
C ILE A 132 -8.19 -7.21 3.94
N ILE A 133 -8.31 -5.98 4.45
CA ILE A 133 -8.82 -4.83 3.71
C ILE A 133 -7.73 -4.20 2.85
N ARG A 134 -6.54 -4.04 3.43
CA ARG A 134 -5.39 -3.46 2.75
C ARG A 134 -4.13 -3.73 3.56
N MET A 135 -3.00 -3.48 2.93
CA MET A 135 -1.69 -3.56 3.57
C MET A 135 -0.93 -2.27 3.31
N ASN A 136 -0.26 -1.74 4.31
CA ASN A 136 0.71 -0.66 4.14
C ASN A 136 2.10 -1.23 4.38
N LEU A 137 3.01 -1.01 3.43
CA LEU A 137 4.43 -1.26 3.64
C LEU A 137 5.05 0.00 4.21
N VAL A 138 5.69 -0.14 5.36
CA VAL A 138 6.38 0.95 6.04
C VAL A 138 7.79 0.51 6.38
N HIS A 139 8.69 1.47 6.51
CA HIS A 139 10.05 1.16 6.92
C HIS A 139 10.63 2.27 7.77
N ASP A 140 11.57 1.89 8.62
CA ASP A 140 12.47 2.82 9.30
C ASP A 140 13.89 2.66 8.73
N GLU A 141 14.88 3.12 9.45
CA GLU A 141 16.28 3.03 9.03
C GLU A 141 16.77 1.58 8.89
N PHE A 142 16.22 0.66 9.68
CA PHE A 142 16.74 -0.71 9.79
C PHE A 142 15.79 -1.78 9.25
N PHE A 143 14.49 -1.62 9.38
CA PHE A 143 13.52 -2.68 9.13
C PHE A 143 12.37 -2.26 8.24
N TRP A 144 11.82 -3.25 7.54
CA TRP A 144 10.57 -3.14 6.81
C TRP A 144 9.46 -3.86 7.56
N TYR A 145 8.25 -3.30 7.49
CA TYR A 145 7.06 -3.85 8.15
C TYR A 145 5.88 -3.85 7.20
N ALA A 146 5.03 -4.87 7.35
CA ALA A 146 3.71 -4.90 6.72
C ALA A 146 2.66 -4.63 7.79
N ASN A 147 1.87 -3.58 7.60
CA ASN A 147 0.72 -3.25 8.44
C ASN A 147 -0.53 -3.71 7.71
N PHE A 148 -1.17 -4.77 8.21
CA PHE A 148 -2.41 -5.29 7.64
C PHE A 148 -3.60 -4.72 8.39
N LEU A 149 -4.51 -4.06 7.66
CA LEU A 149 -5.82 -3.70 8.19
C LEU A 149 -6.76 -4.86 7.93
N ILE A 150 -7.27 -5.46 8.99
CA ILE A 150 -8.22 -6.57 8.90
C ILE A 150 -9.58 -6.16 9.42
N ARG A 151 -10.61 -6.78 8.86
CA ARG A 151 -11.97 -6.67 9.37
C ARG A 151 -12.30 -7.93 10.14
N ILE A 152 -12.54 -7.76 11.43
CA ILE A 152 -12.93 -8.85 12.31
C ILE A 152 -14.42 -9.08 12.09
N ALA A 153 -14.79 -10.30 11.70
CA ALA A 153 -16.19 -10.68 11.54
C ALA A 153 -16.92 -10.49 12.87
N ALA A 154 -18.11 -9.89 12.81
CA ALA A 154 -18.98 -9.87 13.97
C ALA A 154 -19.27 -11.33 14.36
N ASN A 155 -19.16 -11.62 15.64
CA ASN A 155 -19.40 -12.98 16.12
C ASN A 155 -20.78 -13.47 15.67
N ALA A 156 -20.71 -14.52 14.93
CA ALA A 156 -21.92 -15.27 14.65
C ALA A 156 -22.41 -15.92 15.95
#